data_2c1b2b774b13a93a8b74f2d4383bb8b6
#
_entry.id   2c1b2b774b13a93a8b74f2d4383bb8b6
#
_cell.length_a   1.000
_cell.length_b   1.000
_cell.length_c   1.000
_cell.angle_alpha   90.00
_cell.angle_beta   90.00
_cell.angle_gamma   90.00
#
_symmetry.space_group_name_H-M   'P 1'
#
loop_
_entity.id
_entity.type
_entity.pdbx_description
1 polymer ?
#
loop_
_entity_poly.entity_id
_entity_poly.type
_entity_poly.pdbx_seq_one_letter_code
_entity_poly.pdbx_strand_id
1 'polypeptide(L)'
;MKLSLKRVNVDLSDKTKASFEKTGKGSTIGLGAIPPSAKKDLLDGVSVRKVISTRVVSFATVRTFHFGKGAEGDAAIRALIIAVLLRDIAGYDANPFIRANCCLSETGKPTVVLNKRYGEKEELEPLTVDLTEKLLETAYAQAHEKAGITWEGQEFLVQGNPAVLANSSAEDDAKEN
;
A
#
# COMPACT_ATOMS: atom_id res chain seq x y z
N MET A 1 -9.94 -0.95 -10.86
CA MET A 1 -9.45 0.44 -10.97
C MET A 1 -8.35 0.48 -12.04
N LYS A 2 -8.54 1.23 -13.10
CA LYS A 2 -7.56 1.35 -14.19
C LYS A 2 -6.82 2.68 -14.04
N LEU A 3 -5.56 2.63 -13.64
CA LEU A 3 -4.71 3.82 -13.57
C LEU A 3 -4.15 4.10 -14.97
N SER A 4 -4.48 5.25 -15.53
CA SER A 4 -3.92 5.73 -16.79
C SER A 4 -2.98 6.90 -16.52
N LEU A 5 -1.69 6.71 -16.80
CA LEU A 5 -0.68 7.76 -16.70
C LEU A 5 -0.55 8.46 -18.07
N LYS A 6 -0.80 9.76 -18.12
CA LYS A 6 -0.63 10.57 -19.31
C LYS A 6 0.71 11.30 -19.23
N ARG A 7 1.61 11.07 -20.20
CA ARG A 7 2.86 11.85 -20.30
C ARG A 7 2.53 13.30 -20.65
N VAL A 8 3.08 14.23 -19.93
CA VAL A 8 2.98 15.66 -20.18
C VAL A 8 4.39 16.21 -20.37
N ASN A 9 4.64 16.86 -21.50
CA ASN A 9 5.88 17.58 -21.74
C ASN A 9 5.94 18.80 -20.80
N VAL A 10 7.00 18.90 -20.01
CA VAL A 10 7.21 19.98 -19.05
C VAL A 10 8.59 20.57 -19.23
N ASP A 11 8.64 21.88 -19.28
CA ASP A 11 9.89 22.61 -19.19
C ASP A 11 10.39 22.57 -17.74
N LEU A 12 11.51 21.89 -17.55
CA LEU A 12 12.22 21.83 -16.28
C LEU A 12 12.99 23.13 -16.05
N SER A 13 13.03 23.59 -14.80
CA SER A 13 13.91 24.69 -14.44
C SER A 13 15.38 24.29 -14.67
N ASP A 14 16.23 25.24 -15.09
CA ASP A 14 17.65 24.98 -15.36
C ASP A 14 18.37 24.37 -14.16
N LYS A 15 17.95 24.71 -12.96
CA LYS A 15 18.49 24.14 -11.71
C LYS A 15 18.15 22.65 -11.58
N THR A 16 16.98 22.23 -11.98
CA THR A 16 16.54 20.83 -11.92
C THR A 16 17.20 20.02 -13.03
N LYS A 17 17.34 20.58 -14.24
CA LYS A 17 18.11 19.98 -15.34
C LYS A 17 19.58 19.76 -14.94
N ALA A 18 20.25 20.78 -14.42
CA ALA A 18 21.64 20.69 -14.00
C ALA A 18 21.86 19.69 -12.85
N SER A 19 20.91 19.58 -11.92
CA SER A 19 20.96 18.58 -10.83
C SER A 19 20.82 17.16 -11.36
N PHE A 20 19.95 16.94 -12.33
CA PHE A 20 19.73 15.64 -12.96
C PHE A 20 20.90 15.23 -13.86
N GLU A 21 21.38 16.11 -14.72
CA GLU A 21 22.55 15.88 -15.56
C GLU A 21 23.81 15.54 -14.76
N LYS A 22 23.95 16.12 -13.56
CA LYS A 22 25.11 15.86 -12.68
C LYS A 22 25.03 14.49 -12.00
N THR A 23 23.85 13.94 -11.74
CA THR A 23 23.68 12.72 -10.94
C THR A 23 23.20 11.52 -11.75
N GLY A 24 22.42 11.72 -12.81
CA GLY A 24 21.91 10.67 -13.71
C GLY A 24 21.08 9.57 -13.00
N LYS A 25 20.60 9.83 -11.77
CA LYS A 25 19.99 8.79 -10.95
C LYS A 25 18.55 9.15 -10.59
N GLY A 26 17.60 8.29 -10.89
CA GLY A 26 16.19 8.41 -10.49
C GLY A 26 15.96 8.55 -8.98
N SER A 27 16.91 8.08 -8.17
CA SER A 27 16.90 8.27 -6.72
C SER A 27 16.95 9.74 -6.28
N THR A 28 17.50 10.64 -7.09
CA THR A 28 17.56 12.09 -6.78
C THR A 28 16.21 12.77 -6.92
N ILE A 29 15.29 12.15 -7.62
CA ILE A 29 13.90 12.62 -7.81
C ILE A 29 12.88 11.73 -7.08
N GLY A 30 13.34 10.81 -6.23
CA GLY A 30 12.50 9.92 -5.44
C GLY A 30 11.94 8.70 -6.17
N LEU A 31 12.40 8.41 -7.39
CA LEU A 31 11.93 7.28 -8.21
C LEU A 31 12.93 6.12 -8.30
N GLY A 32 14.00 6.13 -7.53
CA GLY A 32 15.02 5.08 -7.56
C GLY A 32 14.73 3.94 -6.59
N ALA A 33 14.93 2.71 -7.02
CA ALA A 33 15.07 1.58 -6.12
C ALA A 33 16.48 1.59 -5.51
N ILE A 34 16.59 1.57 -4.19
CA ILE A 34 17.87 1.42 -3.49
C ILE A 34 18.10 -0.08 -3.30
N PRO A 35 19.10 -0.68 -3.96
CA PRO A 35 19.40 -2.08 -3.74
C PRO A 35 19.89 -2.32 -2.30
N PRO A 36 19.60 -3.49 -1.70
CA PRO A 36 19.99 -3.79 -0.33
C PRO A 36 21.51 -3.83 -0.10
N SER A 37 22.30 -4.01 -1.16
CA SER A 37 23.75 -4.05 -1.08
C SER A 37 24.40 -2.86 -1.79
N ALA A 38 25.26 -2.14 -1.07
CA ALA A 38 26.02 -1.01 -1.62
C ALA A 38 27.29 -1.45 -2.36
N LYS A 39 27.65 -2.73 -2.38
CA LYS A 39 28.87 -3.27 -3.00
C LYS A 39 28.53 -4.37 -4.00
N LYS A 40 29.19 -4.35 -5.15
CA LYS A 40 28.99 -5.30 -6.26
C LYS A 40 29.21 -6.78 -5.90
N ASP A 41 29.96 -7.05 -4.84
CA ASP A 41 30.37 -8.39 -4.44
C ASP A 41 29.54 -8.98 -3.29
N LEU A 42 28.50 -8.29 -2.84
CA LEU A 42 27.58 -8.80 -1.81
C LEU A 42 26.41 -9.53 -2.47
N LEU A 43 26.08 -10.70 -1.93
CA LEU A 43 24.91 -11.46 -2.31
C LEU A 43 23.63 -10.62 -2.14
N ASP A 44 22.76 -10.64 -3.15
CA ASP A 44 21.50 -9.89 -3.16
C ASP A 44 20.43 -10.45 -2.21
N GLY A 45 20.82 -11.26 -1.26
CA GLY A 45 19.94 -11.90 -0.33
C GLY A 45 20.60 -12.33 0.95
N VAL A 46 19.77 -12.71 1.91
CA VAL A 46 20.18 -13.26 3.20
C VAL A 46 19.55 -14.62 3.41
N SER A 47 20.30 -15.55 4.00
CA SER A 47 19.75 -16.81 4.45
C SER A 47 19.12 -16.62 5.83
N VAL A 48 17.84 -16.93 5.95
CA VAL A 48 17.09 -16.77 7.18
C VAL A 48 16.45 -18.08 7.61
N ARG A 49 16.35 -18.28 8.91
CA ARG A 49 15.71 -19.49 9.48
C ARG A 49 14.19 -19.38 9.44
N LYS A 50 13.66 -18.18 9.56
CA LYS A 50 12.23 -17.90 9.64
C LYS A 50 11.92 -16.53 9.07
N VAL A 51 10.84 -16.42 8.32
CA VAL A 51 10.24 -15.15 7.90
C VAL A 51 9.01 -14.92 8.78
N ILE A 52 8.93 -13.76 9.40
CA ILE A 52 7.79 -13.35 10.24
C ILE A 52 7.15 -12.14 9.58
N SER A 53 5.88 -12.23 9.27
CA SER A 53 5.07 -11.12 8.78
C SER A 53 4.15 -10.63 9.89
N THR A 54 4.25 -9.34 10.23
CA THR A 54 3.37 -8.70 11.22
C THR A 54 2.65 -7.54 10.56
N ARG A 55 1.34 -7.46 10.78
CA ARG A 55 0.50 -6.38 10.27
C ARG A 55 -0.21 -5.72 11.43
N VAL A 56 -0.27 -4.40 11.40
CA VAL A 56 -0.93 -3.60 12.45
C VAL A 56 -1.96 -2.68 11.80
N VAL A 57 -3.22 -2.85 12.17
CA VAL A 57 -4.30 -1.94 11.79
C VAL A 57 -4.59 -1.02 12.96
N SER A 58 -4.24 0.27 12.83
CA SER A 58 -4.43 1.26 13.90
C SER A 58 -5.82 1.87 13.85
N PHE A 59 -6.72 1.42 14.70
CA PHE A 59 -8.04 2.03 14.84
C PHE A 59 -7.96 3.46 15.38
N ALA A 60 -6.95 3.77 16.19
CA ALA A 60 -6.72 5.12 16.68
C ALA A 60 -6.45 6.09 15.51
N THR A 61 -5.63 5.69 14.56
CA THR A 61 -5.35 6.49 13.35
C THR A 61 -6.61 6.67 12.51
N VAL A 62 -7.37 5.60 12.26
CA VAL A 62 -8.60 5.69 11.45
C VAL A 62 -9.65 6.59 12.11
N ARG A 63 -9.72 6.64 13.45
CA ARG A 63 -10.63 7.53 14.19
C ARG A 63 -10.36 9.01 13.98
N THR A 64 -9.16 9.40 13.55
CA THR A 64 -8.85 10.81 13.26
C THR A 64 -9.40 11.27 11.90
N PHE A 65 -9.87 10.37 11.06
CA PHE A 65 -10.39 10.72 9.73
C PHE A 65 -11.82 11.26 9.83
N HIS A 66 -12.03 12.39 9.16
CA HIS A 66 -13.32 13.06 9.05
C HIS A 66 -13.68 13.25 7.58
N PHE A 67 -14.91 12.90 7.23
CA PHE A 67 -15.39 12.91 5.84
C PHE A 67 -16.53 13.91 5.62
N GLY A 68 -16.93 14.62 6.67
CA GLY A 68 -18.00 15.61 6.60
C GLY A 68 -19.41 15.01 6.47
N LYS A 69 -19.59 13.75 6.87
CA LYS A 69 -20.86 13.01 6.78
C LYS A 69 -21.60 12.91 8.13
N GLY A 70 -21.22 13.76 9.10
CA GLY A 70 -21.73 13.66 10.46
C GLY A 70 -21.12 12.49 11.23
N ALA A 71 -21.46 12.39 12.53
CA ALA A 71 -20.80 11.42 13.41
C ALA A 71 -21.04 9.96 12.97
N GLU A 72 -22.27 9.62 12.59
CA GLU A 72 -22.62 8.26 12.16
C GLU A 72 -22.10 7.93 10.77
N GLY A 73 -22.21 8.86 9.81
CA GLY A 73 -21.67 8.68 8.47
C GLY A 73 -20.14 8.53 8.47
N ASP A 74 -19.46 9.38 9.21
CA ASP A 74 -17.99 9.29 9.36
C ASP A 74 -17.57 7.97 10.05
N ALA A 75 -18.36 7.49 11.03
CA ALA A 75 -18.11 6.21 11.68
C ALA A 75 -18.29 5.04 10.70
N ALA A 76 -19.34 5.07 9.88
CA ALA A 76 -19.59 4.05 8.87
C ALA A 76 -18.49 4.00 7.79
N ILE A 77 -18.01 5.15 7.33
CA ILE A 77 -16.89 5.19 6.38
C ILE A 77 -15.59 4.65 7.01
N ARG A 78 -15.32 4.99 8.27
CA ARG A 78 -14.15 4.44 8.98
C ARG A 78 -14.24 2.91 9.14
N ALA A 79 -15.43 2.39 9.44
CA ALA A 79 -15.65 0.94 9.50
C ALA A 79 -15.44 0.27 8.14
N LEU A 80 -15.89 0.90 7.05
CA LEU A 80 -15.65 0.42 5.69
C LEU A 80 -14.14 0.37 5.35
N ILE A 81 -13.38 1.41 5.69
CA ILE A 81 -11.93 1.44 5.49
C ILE A 81 -11.25 0.27 6.22
N ILE A 82 -11.64 0.02 7.47
CA ILE A 82 -11.09 -1.10 8.25
C ILE A 82 -11.48 -2.43 7.61
N ALA A 83 -12.72 -2.60 7.17
CA ALA A 83 -13.19 -3.83 6.54
C ALA A 83 -12.42 -4.13 5.23
N VAL A 84 -12.13 -3.11 4.41
CA VAL A 84 -11.28 -3.24 3.22
C VAL A 84 -9.87 -3.71 3.60
N LEU A 85 -9.24 -3.09 4.60
CA LEU A 85 -7.90 -3.47 5.06
C LEU A 85 -7.87 -4.92 5.57
N LEU A 86 -8.87 -5.34 6.34
CA LEU A 86 -8.94 -6.71 6.85
C LEU A 86 -9.17 -7.72 5.73
N ARG A 87 -9.99 -7.37 4.73
CA ARG A 87 -10.23 -8.20 3.55
C ARG A 87 -8.94 -8.38 2.72
N ASP A 88 -8.17 -7.31 2.54
CA ASP A 88 -6.89 -7.36 1.83
C ASP A 88 -5.87 -8.23 2.57
N ILE A 89 -5.80 -8.11 3.89
CA ILE A 89 -4.93 -8.94 4.74
C ILE A 89 -5.31 -10.42 4.58
N ALA A 90 -6.59 -10.76 4.72
CA ALA A 90 -7.07 -12.13 4.58
C ALA A 90 -6.82 -12.70 3.16
N GLY A 91 -7.03 -11.88 2.14
CA GLY A 91 -6.78 -12.25 0.75
C GLY A 91 -5.29 -12.53 0.47
N TYR A 92 -4.41 -11.71 1.02
CA TYR A 92 -2.97 -11.94 0.92
C TYR A 92 -2.53 -13.19 1.68
N ASP A 93 -3.07 -13.41 2.89
CA ASP A 93 -2.71 -14.57 3.72
C ASP A 93 -3.23 -15.89 3.16
N ALA A 94 -4.33 -15.86 2.39
CA ALA A 94 -4.84 -17.05 1.71
C ALA A 94 -3.93 -17.53 0.58
N ASN A 95 -3.14 -16.63 -0.02
CA ASN A 95 -2.20 -16.97 -1.09
C ASN A 95 -0.98 -16.04 -1.06
N PRO A 96 -0.10 -16.16 -0.05
CA PRO A 96 1.00 -15.23 0.14
C PRO A 96 2.04 -15.37 -0.97
N PHE A 97 2.39 -14.27 -1.60
CA PHE A 97 3.50 -14.20 -2.54
C PHE A 97 4.73 -13.59 -1.87
N ILE A 98 5.70 -14.43 -1.56
CA ILE A 98 6.99 -13.99 -1.00
C ILE A 98 8.07 -14.21 -2.06
N ARG A 99 8.73 -13.14 -2.45
CA ARG A 99 9.86 -13.20 -3.38
C ARG A 99 11.07 -13.81 -2.68
N ALA A 100 11.29 -15.10 -2.92
CA ALA A 100 12.39 -15.86 -2.33
C ALA A 100 12.95 -16.87 -3.33
N ASN A 101 14.24 -17.18 -3.22
CA ASN A 101 14.91 -18.22 -4.00
C ASN A 101 14.87 -19.58 -3.26
N CYS A 102 13.82 -19.85 -2.50
CA CYS A 102 13.65 -21.07 -1.73
C CYS A 102 12.16 -21.42 -1.61
N CYS A 103 11.88 -22.67 -1.34
CA CYS A 103 10.54 -23.10 -0.96
C CYS A 103 10.29 -22.72 0.50
N LEU A 104 9.23 -21.96 0.73
CA LEU A 104 8.76 -21.59 2.05
C LEU A 104 7.52 -22.43 2.38
N SER A 105 7.39 -22.83 3.64
CA SER A 105 6.19 -23.48 4.17
C SER A 105 5.69 -22.72 5.40
N GLU A 106 4.38 -22.66 5.56
CA GLU A 106 3.76 -22.05 6.73
C GLU A 106 4.07 -22.88 7.99
N THR A 107 4.38 -22.19 9.08
CA THR A 107 4.68 -22.83 10.38
C THR A 107 3.47 -22.90 11.32
N GLY A 108 2.37 -22.26 10.95
CA GLY A 108 1.12 -22.23 11.73
C GLY A 108 0.15 -21.19 11.21
N LYS A 109 -1.06 -21.20 11.76
CA LYS A 109 -2.08 -20.19 11.44
C LYS A 109 -1.68 -18.81 11.96
N PRO A 110 -2.09 -17.72 11.29
CA PRO A 110 -1.91 -16.36 11.80
C PRO A 110 -2.60 -16.18 13.16
N THR A 111 -1.95 -15.50 14.08
CA THR A 111 -2.57 -15.07 15.34
C THR A 111 -3.13 -13.67 15.16
N VAL A 112 -4.39 -13.47 15.52
CA VAL A 112 -5.08 -12.18 15.43
C VAL A 112 -5.35 -11.69 16.84
N VAL A 113 -4.86 -10.49 17.17
CA VAL A 113 -4.99 -9.93 18.53
C VAL A 113 -5.56 -8.52 18.45
N LEU A 114 -6.65 -8.27 19.15
CA LEU A 114 -7.19 -6.94 19.38
C LEU A 114 -6.58 -6.36 20.67
N ASN A 115 -5.72 -5.35 20.53
CA ASN A 115 -5.20 -4.62 21.67
C ASN A 115 -6.23 -3.61 22.17
N LYS A 116 -6.67 -3.76 23.41
CA LYS A 116 -7.60 -2.87 24.10
C LYS A 116 -6.89 -1.85 24.99
N ARG A 117 -7.67 -1.02 25.68
CA ARG A 117 -7.12 -0.07 26.66
C ARG A 117 -6.49 -0.82 27.85
N TYR A 118 -5.58 -0.15 28.53
CA TYR A 118 -4.92 -0.65 29.75
C TYR A 118 -4.12 -1.94 29.59
N GLY A 119 -3.67 -2.23 28.35
CA GLY A 119 -2.87 -3.43 28.08
C GLY A 119 -3.67 -4.72 27.94
N GLU A 120 -4.99 -4.65 28.00
CA GLU A 120 -5.85 -5.80 27.74
C GLU A 120 -5.73 -6.24 26.28
N LYS A 121 -5.79 -7.55 26.09
CA LYS A 121 -5.72 -8.19 24.78
C LYS A 121 -6.86 -9.18 24.62
N GLU A 122 -7.42 -9.21 23.44
CA GLU A 122 -8.42 -10.21 23.03
C GLU A 122 -7.86 -10.94 21.81
N GLU A 123 -7.74 -12.25 21.94
CA GLU A 123 -7.38 -13.10 20.79
C GLU A 123 -8.65 -13.38 19.99
N LEU A 124 -8.57 -13.15 18.69
CA LEU A 124 -9.68 -13.34 17.76
C LEU A 124 -9.38 -14.55 16.87
N GLU A 125 -10.45 -15.09 16.28
CA GLU A 125 -10.30 -16.10 15.25
C GLU A 125 -9.48 -15.58 14.06
N PRO A 126 -8.72 -16.45 13.38
CA PRO A 126 -8.00 -16.09 12.19
C PRO A 126 -8.91 -15.48 11.14
N LEU A 127 -8.45 -14.40 10.50
CA LEU A 127 -9.19 -13.75 9.43
C LEU A 127 -9.23 -14.68 8.20
N THR A 128 -10.42 -15.12 7.85
CA THR A 128 -10.64 -15.86 6.60
C THR A 128 -11.19 -14.93 5.52
N VAL A 129 -11.03 -15.31 4.25
CA VAL A 129 -11.59 -14.57 3.12
C VAL A 129 -13.10 -14.43 3.27
N ASP A 130 -13.81 -15.53 3.57
CA ASP A 130 -15.27 -15.53 3.70
C ASP A 130 -15.78 -14.67 4.85
N LEU A 131 -15.07 -14.67 5.99
CA LEU A 131 -15.41 -13.83 7.14
C LEU A 131 -15.26 -12.35 6.80
N THR A 132 -14.13 -12.00 6.20
CA THR A 132 -13.82 -10.62 5.86
C THR A 132 -14.64 -10.10 4.68
N GLU A 133 -15.06 -10.94 3.76
CA GLU A 133 -16.01 -10.58 2.70
C GLU A 133 -17.37 -10.17 3.29
N LYS A 134 -17.93 -10.98 4.18
CA LYS A 134 -19.20 -10.65 4.88
C LYS A 134 -19.09 -9.37 5.70
N LEU A 135 -17.95 -9.16 6.35
CA LEU A 135 -17.67 -7.92 7.08
C LEU A 135 -17.65 -6.71 6.13
N LEU A 136 -16.99 -6.86 4.97
CA LEU A 136 -16.92 -5.82 3.96
C LEU A 136 -18.31 -5.48 3.39
N GLU A 137 -19.12 -6.48 3.04
CA GLU A 137 -20.50 -6.29 2.58
C GLU A 137 -21.32 -5.52 3.60
N THR A 138 -21.26 -5.92 4.88
CA THR A 138 -21.98 -5.27 5.97
C THR A 138 -21.53 -3.81 6.16
N ALA A 139 -20.22 -3.58 6.16
CA ALA A 139 -19.65 -2.25 6.33
C ALA A 139 -19.98 -1.33 5.13
N TYR A 140 -19.99 -1.89 3.92
CA TYR A 140 -20.40 -1.16 2.73
C TYR A 140 -21.88 -0.76 2.77
N ALA A 141 -22.77 -1.69 3.13
CA ALA A 141 -24.19 -1.39 3.27
C ALA A 141 -24.44 -0.26 4.28
N GLN A 142 -23.76 -0.28 5.42
CA GLN A 142 -23.84 0.80 6.41
C GLN A 142 -23.29 2.14 5.91
N ALA A 143 -22.16 2.13 5.19
CA ALA A 143 -21.59 3.34 4.62
C ALA A 143 -22.46 3.91 3.50
N HIS A 144 -23.10 3.06 2.71
CA HIS A 144 -24.08 3.47 1.72
C HIS A 144 -25.30 4.15 2.38
N GLU A 145 -25.90 3.51 3.38
CA GLU A 145 -27.08 4.02 4.08
C GLU A 145 -26.80 5.33 4.83
N LYS A 146 -25.70 5.38 5.61
CA LYS A 146 -25.43 6.50 6.54
C LYS A 146 -24.62 7.64 5.94
N ALA A 147 -23.89 7.40 4.88
CA ALA A 147 -22.98 8.38 4.28
C ALA A 147 -23.18 8.58 2.77
N GLY A 148 -24.05 7.81 2.12
CA GLY A 148 -24.28 7.87 0.69
C GLY A 148 -23.07 7.43 -0.13
N ILE A 149 -22.23 6.53 0.40
CA ILE A 149 -21.09 6.00 -0.33
C ILE A 149 -21.58 5.05 -1.42
N THR A 150 -21.19 5.31 -2.65
CA THR A 150 -21.43 4.42 -3.79
C THR A 150 -20.06 3.95 -4.33
N TRP A 151 -19.99 2.67 -4.66
CA TRP A 151 -18.79 2.09 -5.25
C TRP A 151 -19.16 1.48 -6.61
N GLU A 152 -19.00 2.28 -7.64
CA GLU A 152 -19.41 1.93 -9.01
C GLU A 152 -18.19 1.68 -9.93
N GLY A 153 -17.01 1.41 -9.35
CA GLY A 153 -15.79 1.22 -10.12
C GLY A 153 -15.31 2.51 -10.78
N GLN A 154 -15.37 3.63 -10.07
CA GLN A 154 -14.96 4.94 -10.57
C GLN A 154 -13.54 4.89 -11.15
N GLU A 155 -13.35 5.47 -12.30
CA GLU A 155 -12.03 5.65 -12.90
C GLU A 155 -11.44 6.99 -12.42
N PHE A 156 -10.25 6.93 -11.82
CA PHE A 156 -9.51 8.12 -11.41
C PHE A 156 -8.36 8.35 -12.39
N LEU A 157 -8.40 9.47 -13.08
CA LEU A 157 -7.27 9.92 -13.88
C LEU A 157 -6.31 10.70 -12.99
N VAL A 158 -5.17 10.10 -12.67
CA VAL A 158 -4.12 10.75 -11.90
C VAL A 158 -3.06 11.29 -12.85
N GLN A 159 -2.89 12.60 -12.85
CA GLN A 159 -1.82 13.25 -13.59
C GLN A 159 -0.57 13.26 -12.69
N GLY A 160 0.49 12.60 -13.13
CA GLY A 160 1.76 12.63 -12.42
C GLY A 160 2.39 14.02 -12.39
N ASN A 161 3.26 14.28 -11.42
CA ASN A 161 4.02 15.54 -11.39
C ASN A 161 4.88 15.63 -12.68
N PRO A 162 4.65 16.66 -13.51
CA PRO A 162 5.31 16.75 -14.80
C PRO A 162 6.84 16.77 -14.72
N ALA A 163 7.40 17.42 -13.70
CA ALA A 163 8.85 17.46 -13.47
C ALA A 163 9.43 16.08 -13.18
N VAL A 164 8.72 15.25 -12.42
CA VAL A 164 9.11 13.87 -12.10
C VAL A 164 9.03 12.98 -13.33
N LEU A 165 7.97 13.12 -14.12
CA LEU A 165 7.79 12.33 -15.34
C LEU A 165 8.85 12.63 -16.42
N ALA A 166 9.21 13.90 -16.60
CA ALA A 166 10.26 14.29 -17.54
C ALA A 166 11.64 13.74 -17.12
N ASN A 167 11.95 13.77 -15.84
CA ASN A 167 13.22 13.24 -15.32
C ASN A 167 13.29 11.70 -15.40
N SER A 168 12.19 10.97 -15.22
CA SER A 168 12.18 9.51 -15.32
C SER A 168 12.40 9.01 -16.76
N SER A 169 12.04 9.80 -17.77
CA SER A 169 12.23 9.44 -19.18
C SER A 169 13.68 9.53 -19.63
N ALA A 170 14.49 10.40 -19.01
CA ALA A 170 15.89 10.58 -19.38
C ALA A 170 16.82 9.44 -18.89
N GLU A 171 16.39 8.64 -17.89
CA GLU A 171 17.17 7.47 -17.42
C GLU A 171 17.06 6.25 -18.35
N ASP A 172 15.93 6.09 -19.02
CA ASP A 172 15.75 4.96 -19.94
C ASP A 172 16.58 5.13 -21.21
N ASP A 173 16.70 6.35 -21.72
CA ASP A 173 17.51 6.68 -22.90
C ASP A 173 19.02 6.55 -22.64
N ALA A 174 19.47 6.71 -21.38
CA ALA A 174 20.88 6.57 -20.99
C ALA A 174 21.33 5.10 -20.80
N LYS A 175 20.43 4.14 -20.76
CA LYS A 175 20.72 2.70 -20.62
C LYS A 175 20.76 1.97 -21.97
N GLU A 176 20.27 2.58 -23.03
CA GLU A 176 20.27 2.00 -24.38
C GLU A 176 21.48 2.42 -25.24
N ASN A 177 22.39 3.26 -24.74
CA ASN A 177 23.67 3.64 -25.33
C ASN A 177 24.85 3.16 -24.45
#